data_f06019b4a47cfa4486fdc6e918a211ad
#
_entry.id   f06019b4a47cfa4486fdc6e918a211ad
#
_cell.length_a   1.000
_cell.length_b   1.000
_cell.length_c   1.000
_cell.angle_alpha   90.00
_cell.angle_beta   90.00
_cell.angle_gamma   90.00
#
_symmetry.space_group_name_H-M   'P 1'
#
loop_
_entity.id
_entity.type
_entity.pdbx_description
1 polymer ?
#
loop_
_entity_poly.entity_id
_entity_poly.type
_entity_poly.pdbx_seq_one_letter_code
_entity_poly.pdbx_strand_id
1 'polypeptide(L)'
;MTGNFDGRYRAAFNHRQQWQSFINPFQTTSIGFDARDFLNLKNFGLGLNFNYDQVGTTNFKTIQFSIPVSYRIGITKDSVHSITLGAQAGLESQSLDGSQSTFGSQYNGNRYDGDLDGENVSGNSALNTVFAAGAVYNLDLSRNLRFKAG
;
A
#
# COMPACT_ATOMS: atom_id res chain seq x y z
N MET A 1 -4.51 4.04 -10.49
CA MET A 1 -3.57 3.35 -11.40
C MET A 1 -2.54 4.38 -11.85
N THR A 2 -1.27 4.02 -11.83
CA THR A 2 -0.14 4.87 -12.25
C THR A 2 -0.32 5.34 -13.69
N GLY A 3 0.06 6.59 -13.98
CA GLY A 3 -0.05 7.19 -15.32
C GLY A 3 -1.46 7.59 -15.79
N ASN A 4 -2.52 7.26 -15.04
CA ASN A 4 -3.91 7.61 -15.38
C ASN A 4 -4.40 8.82 -14.57
N PHE A 5 -3.71 9.95 -14.72
CA PHE A 5 -4.01 11.22 -14.06
C PHE A 5 -3.70 12.40 -14.99
N ASP A 6 -4.23 13.57 -14.67
CA ASP A 6 -3.94 14.80 -15.39
C ASP A 6 -2.63 15.40 -14.89
N GLY A 7 -1.68 15.63 -15.81
CA GLY A 7 -0.35 16.13 -15.49
C GLY A 7 0.75 15.12 -15.86
N ARG A 8 2.00 15.56 -15.70
CA ARG A 8 3.18 14.73 -16.00
C ARG A 8 3.71 14.00 -14.77
N TYR A 9 3.57 14.61 -13.61
CA TYR A 9 4.02 14.07 -12.33
C TYR A 9 2.91 14.20 -11.29
N ARG A 10 2.82 13.24 -10.40
CA ARG A 10 1.93 13.27 -9.25
C ARG A 10 2.68 12.74 -8.03
N ALA A 11 2.59 13.47 -6.94
CA ALA A 11 2.98 13.01 -5.62
C ALA A 11 1.73 12.91 -4.74
N ALA A 12 1.63 11.87 -3.96
CA ALA A 12 0.54 11.66 -3.02
C ALA A 12 1.12 11.27 -1.66
N PHE A 13 0.58 11.85 -0.61
CA PHE A 13 0.87 11.51 0.77
C PHE A 13 -0.46 11.26 1.48
N ASN A 14 -0.54 10.17 2.22
CA ASN A 14 -1.68 9.86 3.05
C ASN A 14 -1.17 9.38 4.42
N HIS A 15 -1.73 9.95 5.48
CA HIS A 15 -1.52 9.48 6.84
C HIS A 15 -2.88 9.29 7.50
N ARG A 16 -3.11 8.10 8.04
CA ARG A 16 -4.34 7.73 8.71
C ARG A 16 -4.03 7.17 10.09
N GLN A 17 -4.75 7.67 11.09
CA GLN A 17 -4.71 7.15 12.44
C GLN A 17 -6.12 6.78 12.89
N GLN A 18 -6.29 5.58 13.42
CA GLN A 18 -7.58 5.08 13.88
C GLN A 18 -7.49 4.61 15.31
N TRP A 19 -8.62 4.73 16.03
CA TRP A 19 -8.77 4.28 17.41
C TRP A 19 -7.74 4.88 18.37
N GLN A 20 -7.64 6.21 18.34
CA GLN A 20 -6.73 6.98 19.18
C GLN A 20 -6.97 6.79 20.69
N SER A 21 -8.17 6.31 21.08
CA SER A 21 -8.51 6.00 22.46
C SER A 21 -7.88 4.71 23.00
N PHE A 22 -7.26 3.90 22.14
CA PHE A 22 -6.51 2.71 22.53
C PHE A 22 -5.05 3.06 22.79
N ILE A 23 -4.38 2.28 23.66
CA ILE A 23 -2.99 2.50 24.06
C ILE A 23 -2.04 2.52 22.85
N ASN A 24 -2.34 1.71 21.83
CA ASN A 24 -1.60 1.66 20.57
C ASN A 24 -2.58 1.80 19.39
N PRO A 25 -2.72 3.00 18.82
CA PRO A 25 -3.60 3.23 17.67
C PRO A 25 -3.08 2.55 16.41
N PHE A 26 -4.00 2.27 15.48
CA PHE A 26 -3.65 1.82 14.14
C PHE A 26 -3.17 3.00 13.32
N GLN A 27 -2.01 2.88 12.71
CA GLN A 27 -1.41 3.94 11.90
C GLN A 27 -1.05 3.40 10.52
N THR A 28 -1.47 4.12 9.49
CA THR A 28 -1.11 3.86 8.10
C THR A 28 -0.48 5.11 7.50
N THR A 29 0.69 4.99 6.92
CA THR A 29 1.34 6.06 6.17
C THR A 29 1.66 5.57 4.77
N SER A 30 1.19 6.29 3.75
CA SER A 30 1.41 5.97 2.35
C SER A 30 2.02 7.16 1.63
N ILE A 31 3.06 6.88 0.85
CA ILE A 31 3.72 7.86 -0.02
C ILE A 31 3.74 7.27 -1.42
N GLY A 32 3.24 8.02 -2.40
CA GLY A 32 3.25 7.63 -3.80
C GLY A 32 3.84 8.72 -4.68
N PHE A 33 4.62 8.34 -5.65
CA PHE A 33 5.10 9.19 -6.73
C PHE A 33 4.82 8.52 -8.06
N ASP A 34 4.22 9.24 -8.99
CA ASP A 34 3.90 8.76 -10.32
C ASP A 34 4.43 9.74 -11.37
N ALA A 35 4.99 9.18 -12.44
CA ALA A 35 5.37 9.91 -13.64
C ALA A 35 4.64 9.34 -14.85
N ARG A 36 4.07 10.22 -15.66
CA ARG A 36 3.48 9.91 -16.96
C ARG A 36 4.44 10.31 -18.07
N ASP A 37 4.41 9.58 -19.18
CA ASP A 37 5.33 9.79 -20.32
C ASP A 37 6.82 9.76 -19.88
N PHE A 38 7.15 8.82 -18.98
CA PHE A 38 8.47 8.66 -18.41
C PHE A 38 9.48 8.32 -19.52
N LEU A 39 10.65 8.92 -19.47
CA LEU A 39 11.70 8.82 -20.50
C LEU A 39 11.23 9.17 -21.92
N ASN A 40 10.25 10.08 -22.05
CA ASN A 40 9.64 10.46 -23.33
C ASN A 40 8.91 9.30 -24.06
N LEU A 41 8.66 8.19 -23.38
CA LEU A 41 7.81 7.12 -23.87
C LEU A 41 6.35 7.53 -23.70
N LYS A 42 5.70 7.91 -24.81
CA LYS A 42 4.29 8.30 -24.81
C LYS A 42 3.42 7.18 -24.24
N ASN A 43 2.43 7.55 -23.43
CA ASN A 43 1.46 6.64 -22.84
C ASN A 43 2.03 5.67 -21.78
N PHE A 44 3.32 5.76 -21.45
CA PHE A 44 3.94 4.94 -20.41
C PHE A 44 3.93 5.66 -19.08
N GLY A 45 3.48 4.98 -18.02
CA GLY A 45 3.49 5.47 -16.65
C GLY A 45 4.40 4.62 -15.78
N LEU A 46 5.17 5.27 -14.94
CA LEU A 46 6.01 4.65 -13.90
C LEU A 46 5.70 5.30 -12.57
N GLY A 47 5.70 4.51 -11.50
CA GLY A 47 5.50 5.02 -10.15
C GLY A 47 6.40 4.34 -9.13
N LEU A 48 6.40 4.92 -7.94
CA LEU A 48 7.00 4.37 -6.73
C LEU A 48 5.98 4.52 -5.61
N ASN A 49 5.70 3.44 -4.88
CA ASN A 49 4.82 3.48 -3.72
C ASN A 49 5.55 2.92 -2.51
N PHE A 50 5.39 3.60 -1.39
CA PHE A 50 5.83 3.18 -0.08
C PHE A 50 4.63 3.20 0.86
N ASN A 51 4.39 2.10 1.57
CA ASN A 51 3.36 1.99 2.59
C ASN A 51 3.98 1.49 3.89
N TYR A 52 3.58 2.11 4.98
CA TYR A 52 3.93 1.71 6.34
C TYR A 52 2.64 1.57 7.14
N ASP A 53 2.39 0.38 7.66
CA ASP A 53 1.28 0.09 8.55
C ASP A 53 1.80 -0.40 9.90
N GLN A 54 1.21 0.11 10.97
CA GLN A 54 1.43 -0.35 12.32
C GLN A 54 0.09 -0.64 12.98
N VAL A 55 -0.03 -1.83 13.55
CA VAL A 55 -1.29 -2.34 14.06
C VAL A 55 -1.13 -2.85 15.50
N GLY A 56 -1.92 -2.26 16.39
CA GLY A 56 -2.23 -2.81 17.71
C GLY A 56 -1.09 -2.88 18.73
N THR A 57 -1.37 -3.56 19.83
CA THR A 57 -0.48 -3.69 21.00
C THR A 57 0.73 -4.61 20.73
N THR A 58 0.62 -5.51 19.78
CA THR A 58 1.70 -6.43 19.39
C THR A 58 2.72 -5.80 18.44
N ASN A 59 2.64 -4.48 18.20
CA ASN A 59 3.53 -3.78 17.27
C ASN A 59 3.71 -4.51 15.92
N PHE A 60 2.61 -5.09 15.40
CA PHE A 60 2.64 -5.67 14.07
C PHE A 60 2.88 -4.55 13.06
N LYS A 61 4.00 -4.64 12.35
CA LYS A 61 4.43 -3.64 11.37
C LYS A 61 4.50 -4.28 10.00
N THR A 62 3.96 -3.60 9.01
CA THR A 62 4.09 -3.95 7.59
C THR A 62 4.73 -2.79 6.86
N ILE A 63 5.81 -3.06 6.17
CA ILE A 63 6.49 -2.11 5.28
C ILE A 63 6.41 -2.68 3.88
N GLN A 64 5.83 -1.92 2.96
CA GLN A 64 5.69 -2.32 1.57
C GLN A 64 6.31 -1.26 0.66
N PHE A 65 7.12 -1.71 -0.28
CA PHE A 65 7.65 -0.91 -1.37
C PHE A 65 7.25 -1.55 -2.70
N SER A 66 6.72 -0.77 -3.65
CA SER A 66 6.32 -1.29 -4.96
C SER A 66 6.59 -0.31 -6.09
N ILE A 67 6.82 -0.87 -7.26
CA ILE A 67 7.06 -0.15 -8.52
C ILE A 67 5.92 -0.50 -9.47
N PRO A 68 4.89 0.34 -9.56
CA PRO A 68 3.84 0.19 -10.56
C PRO A 68 4.30 0.74 -11.92
N VAL A 69 3.93 0.03 -12.98
CA VAL A 69 4.08 0.44 -14.36
C VAL A 69 2.73 0.39 -15.05
N SER A 70 2.52 1.23 -16.05
CA SER A 70 1.28 1.23 -16.83
C SER A 70 1.54 1.64 -18.25
N TYR A 71 0.67 1.16 -19.15
CA TYR A 71 0.68 1.55 -20.55
C TYR A 71 -0.75 1.82 -21.02
N ARG A 72 -0.97 3.00 -21.63
CA ARG A 72 -2.26 3.44 -22.16
C ARG A 72 -2.34 3.18 -23.65
N ILE A 73 -3.39 2.50 -24.08
CA ILE A 73 -3.70 2.16 -25.47
C ILE A 73 -4.95 2.94 -25.85
N GLY A 74 -4.84 3.86 -26.83
CA GLY A 74 -6.00 4.49 -27.46
C GLY A 74 -6.66 3.53 -28.43
N ILE A 75 -7.98 3.30 -28.28
CA ILE A 75 -8.76 2.43 -29.16
C ILE A 75 -9.27 3.20 -30.37
N THR A 76 -9.61 4.47 -30.16
CA THR A 76 -10.13 5.35 -31.21
C THR A 76 -9.13 6.44 -31.55
N LYS A 77 -9.15 6.91 -32.81
CA LYS A 77 -8.24 7.99 -33.28
C LYS A 77 -8.41 9.28 -32.45
N ASP A 78 -9.59 9.53 -31.94
CA ASP A 78 -9.90 10.71 -31.11
C ASP A 78 -9.60 10.51 -29.62
N SER A 79 -9.01 9.36 -29.24
CA SER A 79 -8.68 9.01 -27.84
C SER A 79 -9.88 9.04 -26.87
N VAL A 80 -11.09 9.04 -27.39
CA VAL A 80 -12.34 8.98 -26.61
C VAL A 80 -12.41 7.66 -25.83
N HIS A 81 -11.98 6.57 -26.45
CA HIS A 81 -11.89 5.25 -25.83
C HIS A 81 -10.43 4.87 -25.63
N SER A 82 -10.07 4.51 -24.42
CA SER A 82 -8.72 4.00 -24.13
C SER A 82 -8.74 2.93 -23.06
N ILE A 83 -7.81 1.99 -23.14
CA ILE A 83 -7.52 1.00 -22.13
C ILE A 83 -6.13 1.31 -21.54
N THR A 84 -6.03 1.32 -20.22
CA THR A 84 -4.77 1.38 -19.51
C THR A 84 -4.52 0.04 -18.85
N LEU A 85 -3.47 -0.64 -19.25
CA LEU A 85 -2.98 -1.85 -18.62
C LEU A 85 -1.93 -1.45 -17.57
N GLY A 86 -1.92 -2.12 -16.45
CA GLY A 86 -0.97 -1.86 -15.39
C GLY A 86 -0.52 -3.14 -14.71
N ALA A 87 0.72 -3.13 -14.27
CA ALA A 87 1.29 -4.15 -13.42
C ALA A 87 2.15 -3.51 -12.35
N GLN A 88 2.32 -4.18 -11.23
CA GLN A 88 3.26 -3.76 -10.19
C GLN A 88 3.99 -4.96 -9.61
N ALA A 89 5.24 -4.72 -9.23
CA ALA A 89 6.03 -5.63 -8.44
C ALA A 89 6.53 -4.91 -7.19
N GLY A 90 6.65 -5.61 -6.09
CA GLY A 90 7.07 -5.02 -4.83
C GLY A 90 7.59 -6.04 -3.83
N LEU A 91 8.10 -5.49 -2.74
CA LEU A 91 8.55 -6.23 -1.57
C LEU A 91 7.72 -5.77 -0.37
N GLU A 92 7.35 -6.71 0.46
CA GLU A 92 6.64 -6.48 1.71
C GLU A 92 7.38 -7.16 2.85
N SER A 93 7.74 -6.40 3.86
CA SER A 93 8.31 -6.90 5.10
C SER A 93 7.27 -6.80 6.19
N GLN A 94 6.97 -7.92 6.82
CA GLN A 94 6.09 -8.00 7.98
C GLN A 94 6.94 -8.34 9.20
N SER A 95 6.73 -7.66 10.31
CA SER A 95 7.40 -7.94 11.57
C SER A 95 6.41 -7.88 12.72
N LEU A 96 6.55 -8.83 13.64
CA LEU A 96 5.77 -8.92 14.88
C LEU A 96 6.74 -8.79 16.05
N ASP A 97 6.50 -7.81 16.92
CA ASP A 97 7.24 -7.65 18.16
C ASP A 97 6.33 -7.98 19.34
N GLY A 98 6.45 -9.20 19.84
CA GLY A 98 5.68 -9.70 20.98
C GLY A 98 6.27 -9.35 22.36
N SER A 99 7.39 -8.60 22.41
CA SER A 99 8.10 -8.30 23.68
C SER A 99 7.27 -7.50 24.70
N GLN A 100 6.28 -6.78 24.23
CA GLN A 100 5.35 -5.98 25.04
C GLN A 100 4.01 -6.70 25.32
N SER A 101 3.87 -7.94 24.86
CA SER A 101 2.61 -8.68 25.02
C SER A 101 2.60 -9.42 26.35
N THR A 102 1.46 -9.38 27.04
CA THR A 102 1.23 -10.17 28.24
C THR A 102 0.48 -11.44 27.87
N PHE A 103 0.95 -12.57 28.35
CA PHE A 103 0.40 -13.87 28.02
C PHE A 103 -0.36 -14.47 29.21
N GLY A 104 -1.37 -15.29 28.94
CA GLY A 104 -2.14 -15.98 29.98
C GLY A 104 -1.26 -16.90 30.85
N SER A 105 -0.13 -17.42 30.31
CA SER A 105 0.87 -18.22 31.02
C SER A 105 1.58 -17.43 32.14
N GLN A 106 1.57 -16.11 32.06
CA GLN A 106 2.16 -15.20 33.06
C GLN A 106 1.17 -14.82 34.18
N TYR A 107 0.01 -15.47 34.25
CA TYR A 107 -0.95 -15.27 35.32
C TYR A 107 -0.84 -16.42 36.35
N ASN A 108 -0.46 -16.09 37.58
CA ASN A 108 -0.23 -17.07 38.66
C ASN A 108 -1.50 -17.48 39.42
N GLY A 109 -2.67 -17.16 38.88
CA GLY A 109 -3.99 -17.44 39.48
C GLY A 109 -4.52 -16.29 40.36
N ASN A 110 -3.69 -15.32 40.73
CA ASN A 110 -4.08 -14.20 41.57
C ASN A 110 -3.72 -12.83 40.95
N ARG A 111 -2.59 -12.76 40.25
CA ARG A 111 -2.11 -11.56 39.56
C ARG A 111 -1.21 -11.92 38.39
N TYR A 112 -0.97 -10.94 37.53
CA TYR A 112 0.07 -10.98 36.53
C TYR A 112 1.44 -11.00 37.21
N ASP A 113 2.30 -11.90 36.77
CA ASP A 113 3.66 -12.09 37.27
C ASP A 113 4.63 -12.10 36.07
N GLY A 114 5.42 -11.03 35.93
CA GLY A 114 6.35 -10.86 34.82
C GLY A 114 7.58 -11.79 34.90
N ASP A 115 7.80 -12.45 36.04
CA ASP A 115 8.92 -13.40 36.23
C ASP A 115 8.54 -14.81 35.69
N LEU A 116 7.27 -15.04 35.40
CA LEU A 116 6.83 -16.29 34.75
C LEU A 116 7.16 -16.24 33.25
N ASP A 117 7.59 -17.41 32.74
CA ASP A 117 7.89 -17.56 31.32
C ASP A 117 6.68 -17.20 30.46
N GLY A 118 6.82 -16.12 29.67
CA GLY A 118 5.87 -15.77 28.62
C GLY A 118 6.03 -16.69 27.42
N GLU A 119 5.02 -16.70 26.55
CA GLU A 119 5.20 -17.36 25.25
C GLU A 119 6.31 -16.66 24.47
N ASN A 120 7.26 -17.45 23.94
CA ASN A 120 8.37 -16.90 23.18
C ASN A 120 7.89 -16.48 21.77
N VAL A 121 7.24 -15.32 21.69
CA VAL A 121 6.93 -14.66 20.44
C VAL A 121 8.12 -13.78 20.05
N SER A 122 9.27 -14.42 19.81
CA SER A 122 10.43 -13.70 19.29
C SER A 122 10.12 -13.16 17.91
N GLY A 123 10.49 -11.89 17.68
CA GLY A 123 10.14 -11.12 16.50
C GLY A 123 10.39 -11.86 15.17
N ASN A 124 9.37 -12.50 14.66
CA ASN A 124 9.42 -13.10 13.34
C ASN A 124 9.24 -11.99 12.30
N SER A 125 10.22 -11.83 11.44
CA SER A 125 10.10 -11.00 10.24
C SER A 125 9.98 -11.90 9.01
N ALA A 126 9.01 -11.62 8.16
CA ALA A 126 8.83 -12.28 6.87
C ALA A 126 9.01 -11.24 5.76
N LEU A 127 9.76 -11.62 4.72
CA LEU A 127 9.88 -10.82 3.51
C LEU A 127 9.14 -11.54 2.37
N ASN A 128 8.14 -10.87 1.81
CA ASN A 128 7.31 -11.38 0.74
C ASN A 128 7.49 -10.56 -0.53
N THR A 129 7.36 -11.20 -1.68
CA THR A 129 7.22 -10.51 -2.96
C THR A 129 5.75 -10.33 -3.30
N VAL A 130 5.38 -9.15 -3.78
CA VAL A 130 4.00 -8.80 -4.14
C VAL A 130 3.94 -8.48 -5.62
N PHE A 131 2.99 -9.11 -6.32
CA PHE A 131 2.70 -8.82 -7.72
C PHE A 131 1.21 -8.53 -7.87
N ALA A 132 0.89 -7.53 -8.69
CA ALA A 132 -0.48 -7.26 -9.08
C ALA A 132 -0.53 -6.79 -10.53
N ALA A 133 -1.65 -7.08 -11.21
CA ALA A 133 -1.93 -6.60 -12.55
C ALA A 133 -3.40 -6.16 -12.64
N GLY A 134 -3.69 -5.24 -13.54
CA GLY A 134 -5.04 -4.73 -13.73
C GLY A 134 -5.20 -3.98 -15.04
N ALA A 135 -6.44 -3.73 -15.42
CA ALA A 135 -6.81 -2.96 -16.58
C ALA A 135 -7.88 -1.93 -16.20
N VAL A 136 -7.82 -0.75 -16.78
CA VAL A 136 -8.83 0.30 -16.64
C VAL A 136 -9.28 0.75 -18.01
N TYR A 137 -10.59 0.70 -18.25
CA TYR A 137 -11.21 1.30 -19.41
C TYR A 137 -11.60 2.74 -19.11
N ASN A 138 -11.21 3.66 -20.00
CA ASN A 138 -11.53 5.07 -19.89
C ASN A 138 -12.39 5.48 -21.09
N LEU A 139 -13.47 6.19 -20.79
CA LEU A 139 -14.37 6.80 -21.75
C LEU A 139 -14.39 8.31 -21.51
N ASP A 140 -13.77 9.07 -22.41
CA ASP A 140 -13.68 10.53 -22.36
C ASP A 140 -14.70 11.14 -23.32
N LEU A 141 -15.96 11.32 -22.90
CA LEU A 141 -17.08 11.81 -23.75
C LEU A 141 -17.02 13.33 -24.01
N SER A 142 -16.40 14.09 -23.12
CA SER A 142 -16.27 15.55 -23.22
C SER A 142 -15.19 16.04 -22.27
N ARG A 143 -14.75 17.31 -22.43
CA ARG A 143 -13.80 17.91 -21.50
C ARG A 143 -14.21 17.82 -20.02
N ASN A 144 -15.52 17.70 -19.74
CA ASN A 144 -16.08 17.73 -18.39
C ASN A 144 -16.69 16.39 -17.93
N LEU A 145 -16.75 15.36 -18.81
CA LEU A 145 -17.37 14.07 -18.50
C LEU A 145 -16.41 12.93 -18.81
N ARG A 146 -15.90 12.28 -17.78
CA ARG A 146 -15.02 11.11 -17.88
C ARG A 146 -15.58 9.97 -17.06
N PHE A 147 -15.71 8.81 -17.67
CA PHE A 147 -16.07 7.57 -16.99
C PHE A 147 -14.86 6.64 -16.93
N LYS A 148 -14.63 6.05 -15.76
CA LYS A 148 -13.57 5.06 -15.53
C LYS A 148 -14.20 3.82 -14.93
N ALA A 149 -13.91 2.65 -15.49
CA ALA A 149 -14.27 1.35 -14.96
C ALA A 149 -13.02 0.47 -14.93
N GLY A 150 -12.79 -0.16 -13.77
CA GLY A 150 -11.63 -1.00 -13.54
C GLY A 150 -11.89 -2.03 -12.46
#